data_29568e720a562481822d190395caf882
#
_entry.id   29568e720a562481822d190395caf882
#
_cell.length_a   1.000
_cell.length_b   1.000
_cell.length_c   1.000
_cell.angle_alpha   90.00
_cell.angle_beta   90.00
_cell.angle_gamma   90.00
#
_symmetry.space_group_name_H-M   'P 1'
#
loop_
_entity.id
_entity.type
_entity.pdbx_description
1 polymer ?
#
loop_
_entity_poly.entity_id
_entity_poly.type
_entity_poly.pdbx_seq_one_letter_code
_entity_poly.pdbx_strand_id
1 'polypeptide(L)'
;MTCIAPLDIQGFTKLAPWWRTEIPTEIVLSGDGIGELFSMIAKRGAKAFFVIDSALQDQTSFARVFDQKEKFIFNATESEPRTGDVDALVEEIRASHADRNLLVGIGGGAAMDLTKATGICIANPLRAQD
;
A
#
# COMPACT_ATOMS: atom_id res chain seq x y z
N MET A 1 -16.05 4.68 3.98
CA MET A 1 -16.21 5.61 5.13
C MET A 1 -16.43 7.01 4.58
N THR A 2 -17.48 7.66 4.96
CA THR A 2 -17.76 9.05 4.60
C THR A 2 -17.25 9.92 5.74
N CYS A 3 -16.19 10.70 5.51
CA CYS A 3 -15.72 11.67 6.49
C CYS A 3 -16.31 13.04 6.14
N ILE A 4 -17.20 13.55 6.97
CA ILE A 4 -17.69 14.93 6.92
C ILE A 4 -16.84 15.68 7.94
N ALA A 5 -15.89 16.45 7.50
CA ALA A 5 -15.14 17.32 8.37
C ALA A 5 -15.60 18.76 8.17
N PRO A 6 -16.32 19.33 9.11
CA PRO A 6 -16.33 20.77 9.25
C PRO A 6 -15.00 21.14 9.93
N LEU A 7 -13.94 21.21 9.16
CA LEU A 7 -12.73 21.86 9.62
C LEU A 7 -13.00 23.35 9.57
N ASP A 8 -13.26 23.91 10.73
CA ASP A 8 -13.32 25.36 10.92
C ASP A 8 -11.89 25.93 10.89
N ILE A 9 -11.26 25.78 9.74
CA ILE A 9 -10.01 26.49 9.42
C ILE A 9 -10.43 27.82 8.83
N GLN A 10 -10.19 28.89 9.56
CA GLN A 10 -10.46 30.24 9.12
C GLN A 10 -9.87 30.47 7.71
N GLY A 11 -10.73 30.74 6.77
CA GLY A 11 -10.36 30.92 5.36
C GLY A 11 -10.74 29.78 4.43
N PHE A 12 -10.78 28.52 4.89
CA PHE A 12 -11.20 27.39 4.06
C PHE A 12 -12.73 27.40 3.83
N THR A 13 -13.48 27.80 4.85
CA THR A 13 -14.93 27.98 4.77
C THR A 13 -15.38 29.08 3.82
N LYS A 14 -14.49 30.03 3.47
CA LYS A 14 -14.79 31.07 2.46
C LYS A 14 -14.68 30.56 1.02
N LEU A 15 -13.87 29.54 0.78
CA LEU A 15 -13.67 28.94 -0.55
C LEU A 15 -14.65 27.81 -0.82
N ALA A 16 -14.93 27.01 0.20
CA ALA A 16 -15.93 25.96 0.17
C ALA A 16 -16.61 25.87 1.53
N PRO A 17 -17.88 26.23 1.66
CA PRO A 17 -18.59 26.25 2.95
C PRO A 17 -18.67 24.85 3.57
N TRP A 18 -18.51 23.82 2.77
CA TRP A 18 -18.36 22.43 3.19
C TRP A 18 -17.76 21.60 2.05
N TRP A 19 -17.10 20.51 2.39
CA TRP A 19 -16.61 19.52 1.43
C TRP A 19 -16.81 18.11 1.98
N ARG A 20 -16.91 17.17 1.08
CA ARG A 20 -17.10 15.76 1.39
C ARG A 20 -16.04 14.95 0.67
N THR A 21 -15.38 14.05 1.40
CA THR A 21 -14.47 13.06 0.85
C THR A 21 -15.00 11.67 1.14
N GLU A 22 -15.02 10.83 0.13
CA GLU A 22 -15.32 9.41 0.27
C GLU A 22 -14.03 8.62 0.03
N ILE A 23 -13.65 7.80 1.00
CA ILE A 23 -12.51 6.89 0.87
C ILE A 23 -13.10 5.49 0.69
N PRO A 24 -12.96 4.87 -0.48
CA PRO A 24 -13.50 3.54 -0.75
C PRO A 24 -12.60 2.47 -0.10
N THR A 25 -12.53 2.48 1.23
CA THR A 25 -11.73 1.53 2.01
C THR A 25 -12.64 0.47 2.60
N GLU A 26 -12.38 -0.77 2.27
CA GLU A 26 -12.98 -1.93 2.91
C GLU A 26 -12.04 -2.43 4.02
N ILE A 27 -12.59 -2.68 5.20
CA ILE A 27 -11.84 -3.25 6.33
C ILE A 27 -12.39 -4.64 6.58
N VAL A 28 -11.52 -5.64 6.47
CA VAL A 28 -11.83 -7.03 6.76
C VAL A 28 -11.04 -7.47 7.98
N LEU A 29 -11.75 -7.95 9.01
CA LEU A 29 -11.15 -8.57 10.19
C LEU A 29 -11.46 -10.07 10.13
N SER A 30 -10.41 -10.89 10.06
CA SER A 30 -10.53 -12.33 9.90
C SER A 30 -9.47 -13.05 10.70
N GLY A 31 -9.78 -14.24 11.20
CA GLY A 31 -8.80 -15.16 11.79
C GLY A 31 -7.85 -15.76 10.75
N ASP A 32 -8.21 -15.70 9.45
CA ASP A 32 -7.37 -16.09 8.32
C ASP A 32 -7.25 -14.94 7.32
N GLY A 33 -6.61 -13.87 7.74
CA GLY A 33 -6.42 -12.67 6.91
C GLY A 33 -5.64 -12.94 5.61
N ILE A 34 -4.70 -13.85 5.62
CA ILE A 34 -3.92 -14.24 4.43
C ILE A 34 -4.79 -15.03 3.44
N GLY A 35 -5.59 -15.96 3.91
CA GLY A 35 -6.55 -16.68 3.06
C GLY A 35 -7.55 -15.74 2.39
N GLU A 36 -8.10 -14.81 3.16
CA GLU A 36 -9.00 -13.75 2.64
C GLU A 36 -8.33 -12.88 1.60
N LEU A 37 -7.09 -12.44 1.84
CA LEU A 37 -6.31 -11.65 0.89
C LEU A 37 -6.19 -12.37 -0.46
N PHE A 38 -5.75 -13.63 -0.46
CA PHE A 38 -5.61 -14.39 -1.71
C PHE A 38 -6.95 -14.65 -2.39
N SER A 39 -8.02 -14.84 -1.62
CA SER A 39 -9.40 -14.94 -2.15
C SER A 39 -9.80 -13.64 -2.85
N MET A 40 -9.52 -12.49 -2.26
CA MET A 40 -9.81 -11.17 -2.86
C MET A 40 -9.00 -10.94 -4.14
N ILE A 41 -7.71 -11.29 -4.15
CA ILE A 41 -6.85 -11.20 -5.33
C ILE A 41 -7.43 -12.05 -6.47
N ALA A 42 -7.80 -13.29 -6.18
CA ALA A 42 -8.38 -14.20 -7.16
C ALA A 42 -9.71 -13.71 -7.71
N LYS A 43 -10.63 -13.26 -6.86
CA LYS A 43 -11.94 -12.72 -7.26
C LYS A 43 -11.81 -11.50 -8.18
N ARG A 44 -10.77 -10.69 -8.00
CA ARG A 44 -10.51 -9.51 -8.85
C ARG A 44 -9.78 -9.86 -10.14
N GLY A 45 -9.31 -11.09 -10.31
CA GLY A 45 -8.42 -11.46 -11.41
C GLY A 45 -7.13 -10.63 -11.42
N ALA A 46 -6.70 -10.18 -10.23
CA ALA A 46 -5.59 -9.26 -10.11
C ALA A 46 -4.24 -9.97 -10.13
N LYS A 47 -3.23 -9.29 -10.67
CA LYS A 47 -1.83 -9.69 -10.58
C LYS A 47 -1.15 -8.82 -9.54
N ALA A 48 -0.86 -9.39 -8.39
CA ALA A 48 -0.34 -8.67 -7.24
C ALA A 48 1.20 -8.58 -7.24
N PHE A 49 1.70 -7.44 -6.78
CA PHE A 49 3.08 -7.27 -6.32
C PHE A 49 3.05 -7.03 -4.80
N PHE A 50 3.88 -7.76 -4.07
CA PHE A 50 3.86 -7.76 -2.61
C PHE A 50 5.01 -6.94 -2.03
N VAL A 51 4.71 -6.06 -1.09
CA VAL A 51 5.69 -5.35 -0.26
C VAL A 51 5.57 -5.90 1.16
N ILE A 52 6.59 -6.60 1.63
CA ILE A 52 6.50 -7.40 2.85
C ILE A 52 7.55 -6.94 3.86
N ASP A 53 7.14 -6.75 5.11
CA ASP A 53 8.07 -6.52 6.21
C ASP A 53 8.85 -7.79 6.54
N SER A 54 10.16 -7.71 6.53
CA SER A 54 11.06 -8.84 6.85
C SER A 54 10.83 -9.42 8.25
N ALA A 55 10.30 -8.64 9.19
CA ALA A 55 9.98 -9.09 10.53
C ALA A 55 8.94 -10.23 10.58
N LEU A 56 8.21 -10.44 9.49
CA LEU A 56 7.21 -11.51 9.37
C LEU A 56 7.77 -12.82 8.81
N GLN A 57 9.04 -12.86 8.42
CA GLN A 57 9.64 -13.98 7.67
C GLN A 57 9.57 -15.31 8.44
N ASP A 58 9.75 -15.28 9.74
CA ASP A 58 9.77 -16.50 10.58
C ASP A 58 8.37 -16.94 11.03
N GLN A 59 7.34 -16.22 10.65
CA GLN A 59 5.96 -16.56 11.01
C GLN A 59 5.32 -17.44 9.93
N THR A 60 4.98 -18.66 10.28
CA THR A 60 4.42 -19.67 9.35
C THR A 60 3.13 -19.22 8.68
N SER A 61 2.33 -18.38 9.34
CA SER A 61 1.11 -17.81 8.78
C SER A 61 1.35 -16.94 7.54
N PHE A 62 2.55 -16.39 7.37
CA PHE A 62 2.94 -15.57 6.22
C PHE A 62 3.75 -16.33 5.16
N ALA A 63 4.07 -17.61 5.35
CA ALA A 63 4.89 -18.40 4.42
C ALA A 63 4.38 -18.29 2.97
N ARG A 64 3.09 -18.40 2.75
CA ARG A 64 2.47 -18.28 1.41
C ARG A 64 2.74 -16.94 0.73
N VAL A 65 2.89 -15.87 1.50
CA VAL A 65 3.21 -14.53 0.96
C VAL A 65 4.67 -14.47 0.56
N PHE A 66 5.57 -15.01 1.40
CA PHE A 66 7.00 -15.07 1.11
C PHE A 66 7.33 -15.97 -0.07
N ASP A 67 6.48 -16.96 -0.39
CA ASP A 67 6.62 -17.83 -1.58
C ASP A 67 6.25 -17.13 -2.90
N GLN A 68 5.64 -15.94 -2.85
CA GLN A 68 5.30 -15.21 -4.06
C GLN A 68 6.57 -14.75 -4.80
N LYS A 69 6.53 -14.81 -6.14
CA LYS A 69 7.68 -14.41 -6.98
C LYS A 69 7.84 -12.88 -7.02
N GLU A 70 6.74 -12.19 -7.16
CA GLU A 70 6.69 -10.75 -7.33
C GLU A 70 6.57 -10.07 -5.95
N LYS A 71 7.69 -9.86 -5.32
CA LYS A 71 7.74 -9.26 -3.98
C LYS A 71 8.97 -8.41 -3.77
N PHE A 72 8.83 -7.46 -2.87
CA PHE A 72 9.90 -6.68 -2.27
C PHE A 72 9.88 -6.90 -0.76
N ILE A 73 11.02 -7.22 -0.17
CA ILE A 73 11.16 -7.42 1.28
C ILE A 73 11.79 -6.16 1.86
N PHE A 74 11.06 -5.49 2.73
CA PHE A 74 11.45 -4.27 3.41
C PHE A 74 11.80 -4.53 4.86
N ASN A 75 12.93 -4.02 5.32
CA ASN A 75 13.34 -4.13 6.72
C ASN A 75 12.96 -2.87 7.50
N ALA A 76 11.78 -2.89 8.10
CA ALA A 76 11.26 -1.77 8.90
C ALA A 76 12.05 -1.51 10.20
N THR A 77 12.86 -2.47 10.66
CA THR A 77 13.64 -2.32 11.90
C THR A 77 14.88 -1.45 11.73
N GLU A 78 15.36 -1.29 10.50
CA GLU A 78 16.57 -0.52 10.22
C GLU A 78 16.28 0.96 9.98
N SER A 79 15.14 1.29 9.40
CA SER A 79 14.77 2.69 9.14
C SER A 79 13.30 2.89 8.81
N GLU A 80 12.80 4.11 9.05
CA GLU A 80 11.58 4.60 8.42
C GLU A 80 11.76 4.66 6.89
N PRO A 81 10.70 4.44 6.09
CA PRO A 81 10.75 4.57 4.65
C PRO A 81 11.20 5.97 4.22
N ARG A 82 12.16 6.03 3.32
CA ARG A 82 12.67 7.27 2.75
C ARG A 82 12.20 7.41 1.31
N THR A 83 12.28 8.61 0.76
CA THR A 83 11.94 8.87 -0.65
C THR A 83 12.72 7.98 -1.60
N GLY A 84 14.01 7.72 -1.30
CA GLY A 84 14.84 6.80 -2.07
C GLY A 84 14.34 5.36 -2.08
N ASP A 85 13.73 4.89 -0.98
CA ASP A 85 13.15 3.54 -0.91
C ASP A 85 11.91 3.44 -1.80
N VAL A 86 11.10 4.50 -1.83
CA VAL A 86 9.93 4.60 -2.71
C VAL A 86 10.37 4.58 -4.17
N ASP A 87 11.35 5.40 -4.54
CA ASP A 87 11.85 5.49 -5.91
C ASP A 87 12.47 4.15 -6.37
N ALA A 88 13.25 3.49 -5.51
CA ALA A 88 13.83 2.17 -5.80
C ALA A 88 12.74 1.12 -6.04
N LEU A 89 11.71 1.10 -5.20
CA LEU A 89 10.60 0.16 -5.32
C LEU A 89 9.76 0.44 -6.58
N VAL A 90 9.54 1.71 -6.93
CA VAL A 90 8.86 2.09 -8.19
C VAL A 90 9.63 1.56 -9.40
N GLU A 91 10.94 1.73 -9.43
CA GLU A 91 11.78 1.23 -10.53
C GLU A 91 11.76 -0.30 -10.61
N GLU A 92 11.81 -0.99 -9.48
CA GLU A 92 11.72 -2.45 -9.43
C GLU A 92 10.38 -2.97 -9.97
N ILE A 93 9.27 -2.34 -9.57
CA ILE A 93 7.94 -2.72 -10.08
C ILE A 93 7.81 -2.46 -11.57
N ARG A 94 8.35 -1.34 -12.06
CA ARG A 94 8.36 -1.02 -13.49
C ARG A 94 9.19 -2.02 -14.30
N ALA A 95 10.32 -2.46 -13.75
CA ALA A 95 11.20 -3.44 -14.37
C ALA A 95 10.59 -4.86 -14.38
N SER A 96 9.79 -5.20 -13.37
CA SER A 96 9.19 -6.54 -13.23
C SER A 96 8.00 -6.84 -14.13
N HIS A 97 7.63 -5.91 -15.00
CA HIS A 97 6.58 -5.97 -16.02
C HIS A 97 5.26 -5.27 -15.72
N ALA A 98 4.80 -4.59 -16.76
CA ALA A 98 3.70 -3.62 -16.78
C ALA A 98 2.27 -4.21 -16.59
N ASP A 99 2.12 -5.49 -16.33
CA ASP A 99 0.80 -6.11 -16.19
C ASP A 99 0.34 -6.28 -14.73
N ARG A 100 1.14 -5.78 -13.77
CA ARG A 100 0.76 -5.77 -12.35
C ARG A 100 -0.23 -4.64 -12.10
N ASN A 101 -1.37 -4.99 -11.53
CA ASN A 101 -2.46 -4.06 -11.32
C ASN A 101 -2.92 -3.98 -9.86
N LEU A 102 -2.21 -4.63 -8.95
CA LEU A 102 -2.48 -4.59 -7.52
C LEU A 102 -1.19 -4.57 -6.72
N LEU A 103 -1.05 -3.58 -5.86
CA LEU A 103 0.04 -3.48 -4.90
C LEU A 103 -0.46 -3.88 -3.52
N VAL A 104 0.22 -4.80 -2.85
CA VAL A 104 -0.17 -5.38 -1.57
C VAL A 104 0.91 -5.14 -0.55
N GLY A 105 0.63 -4.33 0.47
CA GLY A 105 1.51 -4.12 1.61
C GLY A 105 1.18 -5.04 2.77
N ILE A 106 2.19 -5.74 3.30
CA ILE A 106 2.04 -6.65 4.45
C ILE A 106 3.09 -6.32 5.50
N GLY A 107 2.63 -5.89 6.65
CA GLY A 107 3.50 -5.50 7.77
C GLY A 107 2.89 -4.44 8.65
N GLY A 108 3.74 -3.75 9.38
CA GLY A 108 3.39 -2.60 10.21
C GLY A 108 3.24 -1.31 9.41
N GLY A 109 3.13 -0.18 10.11
CA GLY A 109 2.92 1.14 9.52
C GLY A 109 3.94 1.49 8.43
N ALA A 110 5.23 1.24 8.67
CA ALA A 110 6.30 1.55 7.72
C ALA A 110 6.13 0.82 6.37
N ALA A 111 5.83 -0.48 6.38
CA ALA A 111 5.58 -1.25 5.16
C ALA A 111 4.31 -0.76 4.43
N MET A 112 3.26 -0.41 5.18
CA MET A 112 2.03 0.13 4.62
C MET A 112 2.24 1.52 4.00
N ASP A 113 3.00 2.38 4.64
CA ASP A 113 3.28 3.73 4.14
C ASP A 113 4.17 3.70 2.90
N LEU A 114 5.20 2.84 2.89
CA LEU A 114 6.00 2.57 1.70
C LEU A 114 5.11 2.12 0.52
N THR A 115 4.22 1.17 0.77
CA THR A 115 3.29 0.65 -0.24
C THR A 115 2.37 1.72 -0.81
N LYS A 116 1.79 2.55 0.04
CA LYS A 116 0.90 3.66 -0.38
C LYS A 116 1.64 4.70 -1.20
N ALA A 117 2.81 5.17 -0.73
CA ALA A 117 3.62 6.15 -1.44
C ALA A 117 4.05 5.61 -2.81
N THR A 118 4.49 4.36 -2.88
CA THR A 118 4.84 3.67 -4.12
C THR A 118 3.65 3.61 -5.08
N GLY A 119 2.47 3.25 -4.60
CA GLY A 119 1.25 3.20 -5.40
C GLY A 119 0.90 4.55 -6.03
N ILE A 120 1.08 5.64 -5.31
CA ILE A 120 0.87 7.01 -5.82
C ILE A 120 1.87 7.32 -6.94
N CYS A 121 3.17 7.03 -6.73
CA CYS A 121 4.21 7.32 -7.70
C CYS A 121 4.14 6.43 -8.95
N ILE A 122 3.63 5.20 -8.84
CA ILE A 122 3.37 4.33 -10.00
C ILE A 122 2.21 4.86 -10.84
N ALA A 123 1.13 5.29 -10.20
CA ALA A 123 -0.06 5.80 -10.87
C ALA A 123 0.18 7.17 -11.53
N ASN A 124 1.19 7.90 -11.08
CA ASN A 124 1.57 9.22 -11.58
C ASN A 124 3.04 9.18 -12.02
N PRO A 125 3.44 9.89 -13.08
CA PRO A 125 4.84 9.92 -13.53
C PRO A 125 5.71 10.83 -12.63
N LEU A 126 5.48 10.77 -11.33
CA LEU A 126 6.19 11.54 -10.30
C LEU A 126 7.27 10.67 -9.63
N ARG A 127 8.30 11.31 -9.13
CA ARG A 127 9.23 10.73 -8.16
C ARG A 127 8.79 11.12 -6.76
N ALA A 128 9.17 10.33 -5.77
CA ALA A 128 8.87 10.64 -4.38
C ALA A 128 9.58 11.91 -3.86
N GLN A 129 10.58 12.37 -4.61
CA GLN A 129 11.32 13.60 -4.30
C GLN A 129 10.68 14.87 -4.89
N ASP A 130 9.70 14.73 -5.77
CA ASP A 130 8.98 15.83 -6.42
C ASP A 130 7.78 16.27 -5.56
#